data_7aa7a413efa0c0b993f4dbe9cb5c7ef1
#
_entry.id   7aa7a413efa0c0b993f4dbe9cb5c7ef1
#
_cell.length_a   1.000
_cell.length_b   1.000
_cell.length_c   1.000
_cell.angle_alpha   90.00
_cell.angle_beta   90.00
_cell.angle_gamma   90.00
#
_symmetry.space_group_name_H-M   'P 1'
#
loop_
_entity.id
_entity.type
_entity.pdbx_description
1 polymer ?
#
loop_
_entity_poly.entity_id
_entity_poly.type
_entity_poly.pdbx_seq_one_letter_code
_entity_poly.pdbx_strand_id
1 'polypeptide(L)'
;MGTFEEILAGVPQKIKTLEIDTEKKIFKLNGVDFGDGCDYFEISCTGGDGFKIRMELSKRIICANYGFDNALKEPPTVRIME
;
A
#
# COMPACT_ATOMS: atom_id res chain seq x y z
N MET A 1 12.94 -12.41 0.70
CA MET A 1 11.47 -12.41 0.81
C MET A 1 11.05 -12.03 2.21
N GLY A 2 10.18 -11.07 2.36
CA GLY A 2 9.78 -10.63 3.69
C GLY A 2 8.86 -11.62 4.39
N THR A 3 8.98 -11.68 5.70
CA THR A 3 8.00 -12.37 6.51
C THR A 3 6.69 -11.59 6.50
N PHE A 4 5.63 -12.21 7.00
CA PHE A 4 4.33 -11.55 7.13
C PHE A 4 4.45 -10.24 7.92
N GLU A 5 5.24 -10.27 9.00
CA GLU A 5 5.45 -9.09 9.84
C GLU A 5 6.20 -7.98 9.10
N GLU A 6 7.19 -8.34 8.29
CA GLU A 6 7.93 -7.36 7.49
C GLU A 6 7.04 -6.69 6.46
N ILE A 7 6.14 -7.45 5.85
CA ILE A 7 5.19 -6.91 4.89
C ILE A 7 4.26 -5.92 5.57
N LEU A 8 3.73 -6.27 6.74
CA LEU A 8 2.87 -5.38 7.50
C LEU A 8 3.61 -4.14 7.98
N ALA A 9 4.88 -4.31 8.35
CA ALA A 9 5.71 -3.17 8.77
C ALA A 9 5.95 -2.18 7.63
N GLY A 10 5.91 -2.65 6.38
CA GLY A 10 6.03 -1.79 5.22
C GLY A 10 4.79 -0.93 4.94
N VAL A 11 3.65 -1.26 5.58
CA VAL A 11 2.43 -0.47 5.44
C VAL A 11 2.49 0.70 6.42
N PRO A 12 2.53 1.95 5.93
CA PRO A 12 2.71 3.09 6.82
C PRO A 12 1.47 3.35 7.67
N GLN A 13 1.70 3.86 8.87
CA GLN A 13 0.62 4.30 9.76
C GLN A 13 -0.07 5.55 9.24
N LYS A 14 0.63 6.34 8.45
CA LYS A 14 0.09 7.55 7.87
C LYS A 14 0.65 7.75 6.46
N ILE A 15 -0.21 8.14 5.53
CA ILE A 15 0.22 8.47 4.17
C ILE A 15 0.69 9.92 4.16
N LYS A 16 1.95 10.12 3.82
CA LYS A 16 2.50 11.46 3.67
C LYS A 16 2.73 11.81 2.21
N THR A 17 3.32 10.89 1.46
CA THR A 17 3.62 11.12 0.05
C THR A 17 3.40 9.86 -0.76
N LEU A 18 2.95 10.06 -2.00
CA LEU A 18 2.81 8.99 -2.97
C LEU A 18 3.45 9.51 -4.26
N GLU A 19 4.43 8.77 -4.77
CA GLU A 19 5.12 9.13 -6.00
C GLU A 19 4.98 8.01 -7.01
N ILE A 20 4.48 8.34 -8.18
CA ILE A 20 4.33 7.41 -9.28
C ILE A 20 4.93 8.03 -10.54
N ASP A 21 5.87 7.32 -11.14
CA ASP A 21 6.44 7.71 -12.43
C ASP A 21 6.45 6.47 -13.31
N THR A 22 5.55 6.44 -14.28
CA THR A 22 5.38 5.25 -15.13
C THR A 22 6.52 5.05 -16.11
N GLU A 23 7.20 6.12 -16.51
CA GLU A 23 8.33 6.02 -17.41
C GLU A 23 9.56 5.45 -16.72
N LYS A 24 9.82 5.92 -15.51
CA LYS A 24 10.96 5.46 -14.71
C LYS A 24 10.62 4.26 -13.86
N LYS A 25 9.37 3.82 -13.88
CA LYS A 25 8.88 2.72 -13.05
C LYS A 25 9.10 2.96 -11.56
N ILE A 26 8.93 4.21 -11.16
CA ILE A 26 9.02 4.59 -9.75
C ILE A 26 7.64 4.46 -9.12
N PHE A 27 7.62 3.82 -8.00
CA PHE A 27 6.41 3.64 -7.21
C PHE A 27 6.78 3.70 -5.75
N LYS A 28 6.59 4.86 -5.13
CA LYS A 28 7.01 5.09 -3.75
C LYS A 28 5.86 5.55 -2.87
N LEU A 29 5.76 4.97 -1.71
CA LEU A 29 4.82 5.38 -0.68
C LEU A 29 5.65 5.81 0.53
N ASN A 30 5.54 7.08 0.92
CA ASN A 30 6.35 7.69 1.98
C ASN A 30 7.85 7.51 1.76
N GLY A 31 8.27 7.55 0.48
CA GLY A 31 9.67 7.37 0.13
C GLY A 31 10.15 5.92 0.03
N VAL A 32 9.30 4.98 0.34
CA VAL A 32 9.63 3.55 0.23
C VAL A 32 9.22 3.05 -1.14
N ASP A 33 10.16 2.48 -1.88
CA ASP A 33 9.93 2.00 -3.23
C ASP A 33 9.30 0.61 -3.23
N PHE A 34 8.13 0.50 -3.84
CA PHE A 34 7.42 -0.77 -4.01
C PHE A 34 7.46 -1.27 -5.46
N GLY A 35 8.22 -0.59 -6.32
CA GLY A 35 8.25 -0.92 -7.75
C GLY A 35 8.74 -2.32 -8.06
N ASP A 36 9.72 -2.78 -7.32
CA ASP A 36 10.26 -4.13 -7.50
C ASP A 36 9.44 -5.13 -6.71
N GLY A 37 8.67 -5.94 -7.36
CA GLY A 37 7.87 -6.96 -6.71
C GLY A 37 6.42 -6.62 -6.52
N CYS A 38 6.00 -5.44 -6.92
CA CYS A 38 4.59 -5.06 -6.89
C CYS A 38 3.96 -5.45 -8.24
N ASP A 39 3.06 -6.42 -8.21
CA ASP A 39 2.37 -6.88 -9.41
C ASP A 39 1.15 -6.03 -9.74
N TYR A 40 0.58 -5.38 -8.74
CA TYR A 40 -0.60 -4.56 -8.89
C TYR A 40 -0.69 -3.54 -7.75
N PHE A 41 -1.11 -2.34 -8.07
CA PHE A 41 -1.36 -1.32 -7.07
C PHE A 41 -2.61 -0.54 -7.42
N GLU A 42 -3.43 -0.30 -6.42
CA GLU A 42 -4.62 0.51 -6.57
C GLU A 42 -4.75 1.42 -5.37
N ILE A 43 -5.03 2.68 -5.62
CA ILE A 43 -5.41 3.62 -4.58
C ILE A 43 -6.74 4.25 -4.99
N SER A 44 -7.69 4.25 -4.10
CA SER A 44 -8.98 4.88 -4.34
C SER A 44 -9.26 5.86 -3.21
N CYS A 45 -9.86 6.98 -3.59
CA CYS A 45 -10.31 7.99 -2.65
C CYS A 45 -11.82 8.06 -2.71
N THR A 46 -12.46 7.73 -1.59
CA THR A 46 -13.92 7.82 -1.49
C THR A 46 -14.22 9.11 -0.75
N GLY A 47 -14.93 10.03 -1.38
CA GLY A 47 -15.23 11.31 -0.78
C GLY A 47 -15.91 11.13 0.57
N GLY A 48 -15.30 11.64 1.62
CA GLY A 48 -15.81 11.53 2.97
C GLY A 48 -15.16 10.44 3.80
N ASP A 49 -14.60 9.39 3.19
CA ASP A 49 -14.11 8.23 3.94
C ASP A 49 -12.60 8.09 4.00
N GLY A 50 -11.89 8.77 3.10
CA GLY A 50 -10.43 8.70 3.05
C GLY A 50 -9.93 7.87 1.88
N PHE A 51 -8.89 7.07 2.11
CA PHE A 51 -8.22 6.33 1.04
C PHE A 51 -8.23 4.83 1.32
N LYS A 52 -8.32 4.06 0.24
CA LYS A 52 -8.10 2.62 0.30
C LYS A 52 -6.95 2.27 -0.62
N ILE A 53 -6.02 1.47 -0.12
CA ILE A 53 -4.89 0.99 -0.89
C ILE A 53 -4.98 -0.52 -1.00
N ARG A 54 -4.78 -1.01 -2.22
CA ARG A 54 -4.65 -2.44 -2.46
C ARG A 54 -3.37 -2.69 -3.24
N MET A 55 -2.52 -3.55 -2.71
CA MET A 55 -1.27 -3.94 -3.33
C MET A 55 -1.21 -5.46 -3.47
N GLU A 56 -0.69 -5.93 -4.61
CA GLU A 56 -0.45 -7.35 -4.82
C GLU A 56 1.05 -7.55 -4.98
N LEU A 57 1.63 -8.25 -4.01
CA LEU A 57 3.07 -8.50 -3.93
C LEU A 57 3.31 -10.00 -3.82
N SER A 58 3.87 -10.59 -4.87
CA SER A 58 4.27 -12.02 -4.85
C SER A 58 3.18 -12.93 -4.30
N LYS A 59 2.00 -12.89 -4.91
CA LYS A 59 0.82 -13.69 -4.52
C LYS A 59 0.21 -13.31 -3.18
N ARG A 60 0.53 -12.13 -2.68
CA ARG A 60 -0.08 -11.60 -1.46
C ARG A 60 -0.88 -10.35 -1.82
N ILE A 61 -2.05 -10.22 -1.22
CA ILE A 61 -2.87 -9.03 -1.39
C ILE A 61 -2.88 -8.30 -0.06
N ILE A 62 -2.45 -7.06 -0.08
CA ILE A 62 -2.43 -6.20 1.10
C ILE A 62 -3.44 -5.09 0.90
N CYS A 63 -4.37 -4.96 1.84
CA CYS A 63 -5.37 -3.91 1.82
C CYS A 63 -5.24 -3.05 3.08
N ALA A 64 -5.26 -1.75 2.89
CA ALA A 64 -5.18 -0.80 4.00
C ALA A 64 -6.17 0.34 3.79
N ASN A 65 -6.82 0.75 4.86
CA ASN A 65 -7.79 1.84 4.84
C ASN A 65 -7.27 3.00 5.68
N TYR A 66 -7.28 4.19 5.08
CA TYR A 66 -6.82 5.41 5.72
C TYR A 66 -7.96 6.41 5.83
N GLY A 67 -8.01 7.13 6.94
CA GLY A 67 -9.02 8.15 7.15
C GLY A 67 -8.67 9.48 6.50
N PHE A 68 -9.48 10.49 6.74
CA PHE A 68 -9.28 11.84 6.22
C PHE A 68 -7.99 12.48 6.69
N ASP A 69 -7.55 12.13 7.89
CA ASP A 69 -6.29 12.61 8.44
C ASP A 69 -5.09 11.84 7.87
N ASN A 70 -5.34 10.97 6.89
CA ASN A 70 -4.36 10.09 6.26
C ASN A 70 -3.77 9.05 7.21
N ALA A 71 -4.39 8.86 8.37
CA ALA A 71 -3.96 7.86 9.33
C ALA A 71 -4.67 6.53 9.09
N LEU A 72 -3.95 5.46 9.32
CA LEU A 72 -4.48 4.10 9.19
C LEU A 72 -5.63 3.89 10.16
N LYS A 73 -6.80 3.51 9.66
CA LYS A 73 -8.01 3.33 10.46
C LYS A 73 -8.05 2.04 11.24
N GLU A 74 -7.47 1.00 10.67
CA GLU A 74 -7.51 -0.34 11.22
C GLU A 74 -6.26 -1.09 10.78
N PRO A 75 -5.90 -2.19 11.43
CA PRO A 75 -4.75 -2.97 10.98
C PRO A 75 -4.94 -3.40 9.53
N PRO A 76 -3.89 -3.33 8.71
CA PRO A 76 -4.00 -3.77 7.33
C PRO A 76 -4.30 -5.27 7.25
N THR A 77 -5.02 -5.66 6.21
CA THR A 77 -5.33 -7.06 5.97
C THR A 77 -4.38 -7.61 4.91
N VAL A 78 -3.96 -8.86 5.11
CA VAL A 78 -3.11 -9.56 4.14
C VAL A 78 -3.77 -10.88 3.80
N ARG A 79 -3.92 -11.14 2.50
CA ARG A 79 -4.47 -12.38 1.99
C ARG A 79 -3.44 -13.04 1.08
N ILE A 80 -3.39 -14.35 1.10
CA ILE A 80 -2.51 -15.11 0.22
C ILE A 80 -3.34 -15.63 -0.94
N MET A 81 -2.89 -15.34 -2.16
CA MET A 81 -3.53 -15.86 -3.36
C MET A 81 -2.97 -17.25 -3.66
N GLU A 82 -3.84 -18.15 -3.99
CA GLU A 82 -3.44 -19.50 -4.39
C GLU A 82 -3.49 -19.69 -5.90
#